data_c1afbe0fe10beab7b92a38b74a9b043f
#
_entry.id   c1afbe0fe10beab7b92a38b74a9b043f
#
_cell.length_a   1.000
_cell.length_b   1.000
_cell.length_c   1.000
_cell.angle_alpha   90.00
_cell.angle_beta   90.00
_cell.angle_gamma   90.00
#
_symmetry.space_group_name_H-M   'P 1'
#
loop_
_entity.id
_entity.type
_entity.pdbx_description
1 polymer ?
#
loop_
_entity_poly.entity_id
_entity_poly.type
_entity_poly.pdbx_seq_one_letter_code
_entity_poly.pdbx_strand_id
1 'polypeptide(L)'
;MGIVMEDILGFNFFQYGSPFIGECGGMHFRIARNPLENVVFNHDPHKNDEALFDVTIWRGPLNYDKTEQEKTTAQFPFTEEGRVAAVAWLNERYEEKPDYWSEGIPLFPRYTS
;
A
#
# COMPACT_ATOMS: atom_id res chain seq x y z
N MET A 1 -14.95 -8.95 -1.18
CA MET A 1 -13.90 -8.56 -2.13
C MET A 1 -12.69 -8.08 -1.37
N GLY A 2 -11.52 -8.47 -1.77
CA GLY A 2 -10.30 -8.07 -1.09
C GLY A 2 -9.16 -7.85 -2.07
N ILE A 3 -8.00 -7.54 -1.53
CA ILE A 3 -6.78 -7.36 -2.31
C ILE A 3 -6.10 -8.70 -2.42
N VAL A 4 -5.80 -9.12 -3.64
CA VAL A 4 -5.10 -10.38 -3.87
C VAL A 4 -3.66 -10.09 -4.30
N MET A 5 -2.78 -11.10 -4.16
CA MET A 5 -1.36 -10.91 -4.47
C MET A 5 -1.12 -10.47 -5.90
N GLU A 6 -1.96 -10.90 -6.84
CA GLU A 6 -1.82 -10.52 -8.24
C GLU A 6 -2.09 -9.03 -8.48
N ASP A 7 -2.82 -8.38 -7.56
CA ASP A 7 -3.12 -6.96 -7.68
C ASP A 7 -1.93 -6.10 -7.22
N ILE A 8 -0.97 -6.72 -6.54
CA ILE A 8 0.21 -6.03 -6.02
C ILE A 8 1.41 -6.44 -6.86
N LEU A 9 2.15 -5.46 -7.31
CA LEU A 9 3.35 -5.73 -8.10
C LEU A 9 4.35 -6.57 -7.32
N GLY A 10 5.17 -7.32 -8.04
CA GLY A 10 6.12 -8.23 -7.43
C GLY A 10 7.20 -7.53 -6.61
N PHE A 11 7.94 -8.32 -5.84
CA PHE A 11 8.96 -7.80 -4.93
C PHE A 11 9.97 -6.90 -5.65
N ASN A 12 10.39 -7.28 -6.87
CA ASN A 12 11.38 -6.53 -7.61
C ASN A 12 10.95 -5.08 -7.90
N PHE A 13 9.65 -4.85 -8.09
CA PHE A 13 9.17 -3.49 -8.30
C PHE A 13 9.60 -2.56 -7.17
N PHE A 14 9.47 -3.05 -5.94
CA PHE A 14 9.76 -2.21 -4.77
C PHE A 14 11.26 -1.95 -4.60
N GLN A 15 12.09 -2.78 -5.19
CA GLN A 15 13.54 -2.58 -5.13
C GLN A 15 13.99 -1.40 -6.00
N TYR A 16 13.14 -0.95 -6.94
CA TYR A 16 13.43 0.27 -7.72
C TYR A 16 13.20 1.54 -6.90
N GLY A 17 12.60 1.41 -5.72
CA GLY A 17 12.36 2.56 -4.86
C GLY A 17 11.07 3.31 -5.16
N SER A 18 10.19 2.73 -5.96
CA SER A 18 8.91 3.36 -6.29
C SER A 18 7.80 2.83 -5.38
N PRO A 19 6.93 3.68 -4.87
CA PRO A 19 5.79 3.22 -4.10
C PRO A 19 4.70 2.67 -5.01
N PHE A 20 3.93 1.73 -4.49
CA PHE A 20 2.73 1.21 -5.15
C PHE A 20 1.52 1.79 -4.45
N ILE A 21 0.64 2.42 -5.21
CA ILE A 21 -0.56 3.05 -4.67
C ILE A 21 -1.77 2.41 -5.31
N GLY A 22 -2.75 2.04 -4.49
CA GLY A 22 -3.95 1.40 -4.96
C GLY A 22 -5.17 1.77 -4.13
N GLU A 23 -6.28 1.16 -4.46
CA GLU A 23 -7.55 1.45 -3.81
C GLU A 23 -8.40 0.17 -3.80
N CYS A 24 -9.13 -0.03 -2.71
CA CYS A 24 -10.04 -1.15 -2.56
C CYS A 24 -11.27 -0.66 -1.81
N GLY A 25 -12.41 -0.57 -2.52
CA GLY A 25 -13.68 -0.22 -1.89
C GLY A 25 -13.66 1.08 -1.09
N GLY A 26 -12.89 2.07 -1.53
CA GLY A 26 -12.76 3.34 -0.83
C GLY A 26 -11.57 3.42 0.11
N MET A 27 -10.96 2.29 0.44
CA MET A 27 -9.73 2.28 1.23
C MET A 27 -8.53 2.45 0.29
N HIS A 28 -7.87 3.57 0.41
CA HIS A 28 -6.65 3.82 -0.35
C HIS A 28 -5.46 3.28 0.40
N PHE A 29 -4.44 2.81 -0.33
CA PHE A 29 -3.24 2.30 0.33
C PHE A 29 -1.99 2.63 -0.47
N ARG A 30 -0.89 2.70 0.26
CA ARG A 30 0.44 2.94 -0.30
C ARG A 30 1.39 1.92 0.30
N ILE A 31 2.13 1.22 -0.53
CA ILE A 31 3.13 0.24 -0.12
C ILE A 31 4.46 0.70 -0.69
N ALA A 32 5.48 0.83 0.14
CA ALA A 32 6.78 1.33 -0.31
C ALA A 32 7.91 0.74 0.51
N ARG A 33 9.08 0.64 -0.12
CA ARG A 33 10.31 0.27 0.59
C ARG A 33 10.73 1.44 1.47
N ASN A 34 11.15 1.16 2.66
CA ASN A 34 11.70 2.16 3.57
C ASN A 34 13.13 1.75 3.93
N PRO A 35 14.15 2.50 3.59
CA PRO A 35 14.09 3.78 2.88
C PRO A 35 13.73 3.63 1.39
N LEU A 36 13.18 4.67 0.81
CA LEU A 36 12.87 4.71 -0.62
C LEU A 36 14.17 4.92 -1.39
N GLU A 37 14.70 3.85 -1.93
CA GLU A 37 15.89 3.95 -2.77
C GLU A 37 15.92 2.78 -3.74
N ASN A 38 16.56 3.02 -4.88
CA ASN A 38 16.73 2.01 -5.90
C ASN A 38 17.92 1.13 -5.52
N VAL A 39 17.66 -0.15 -5.24
CA VAL A 39 18.70 -1.10 -4.85
C VAL A 39 18.84 -2.23 -5.88
N VAL A 40 18.22 -2.08 -7.05
CA VAL A 40 18.22 -3.12 -8.07
C VAL A 40 19.63 -3.51 -8.49
N PHE A 41 20.52 -2.53 -8.63
CA PHE A 41 21.90 -2.78 -9.04
C PHE A 41 22.89 -2.89 -7.88
N ASN A 42 22.38 -2.89 -6.66
CA ASN A 42 23.23 -3.10 -5.48
C ASN A 42 23.43 -4.60 -5.29
N HIS A 43 24.67 -5.05 -5.34
CA HIS A 43 25.02 -6.47 -5.25
C HIS A 43 25.31 -6.93 -3.82
N ASP A 44 25.18 -6.05 -2.84
CA ASP A 44 25.38 -6.42 -1.44
C ASP A 44 24.26 -7.39 -1.03
N PRO A 45 24.57 -8.62 -0.56
CA PRO A 45 23.56 -9.57 -0.15
C PRO A 45 22.74 -9.08 1.06
N HIS A 46 23.23 -8.08 1.78
CA HIS A 46 22.57 -7.53 2.95
C HIS A 46 21.82 -6.23 2.66
N LYS A 47 21.67 -5.87 1.40
CA LYS A 47 21.08 -4.56 1.01
C LYS A 47 19.66 -4.33 1.55
N ASN A 48 18.93 -5.39 1.83
CA ASN A 48 17.55 -5.29 2.31
C ASN A 48 17.38 -5.71 3.77
N ASP A 49 18.46 -6.03 4.49
CA ASP A 49 18.36 -6.57 5.84
C ASP A 49 17.65 -5.65 6.82
N GLU A 50 17.86 -4.35 6.68
CA GLU A 50 17.25 -3.37 7.57
C GLU A 50 16.08 -2.63 6.90
N ALA A 51 15.78 -2.97 5.65
CA ALA A 51 14.68 -2.33 4.93
C ALA A 51 13.35 -2.91 5.36
N LEU A 52 12.31 -2.08 5.25
CA LEU A 52 10.97 -2.47 5.62
C LEU A 52 10.00 -2.12 4.49
N PHE A 53 8.85 -2.80 4.47
CA PHE A 53 7.69 -2.33 3.73
C PHE A 53 6.92 -1.39 4.64
N ASP A 54 6.74 -0.16 4.21
CA ASP A 54 5.84 0.77 4.87
C ASP A 54 4.49 0.68 4.15
N VAL A 55 3.45 0.36 4.90
CA VAL A 55 2.10 0.23 4.35
C VAL A 55 1.20 1.21 5.05
N THR A 56 0.63 2.13 4.29
CA THR A 56 -0.24 3.18 4.83
C THR A 56 -1.61 3.08 4.20
N ILE A 57 -2.65 3.25 5.00
CA ILE A 57 -4.03 3.25 4.52
C ILE A 57 -4.72 4.54 4.98
N TRP A 58 -5.68 4.97 4.17
CA TRP A 58 -6.54 6.11 4.51
C TRP A 58 -7.83 6.00 3.71
N ARG A 59 -8.86 6.70 4.17
CA ARG A 59 -10.13 6.71 3.45
C ARG A 59 -10.05 7.74 2.32
N GLY A 60 -10.45 7.33 1.10
CA GLY A 60 -10.46 8.21 -0.04
C GLY A 60 -11.46 9.35 0.11
N PRO A 61 -11.66 10.11 -0.94
CA PRO A 61 -11.12 9.92 -2.29
C PRO A 61 -9.79 10.63 -2.59
N LEU A 62 -9.24 11.39 -1.64
CA LEU A 62 -8.01 12.14 -1.88
C LEU A 62 -6.78 11.25 -1.79
N ASN A 63 -5.73 11.64 -2.49
CA ASN A 63 -4.48 10.86 -2.49
C ASN A 63 -3.69 11.08 -1.22
N TYR A 64 -2.56 10.36 -1.10
CA TYR A 64 -1.73 10.36 0.10
C TYR A 64 -1.31 11.76 0.54
N ASP A 65 -0.94 12.61 -0.41
CA ASP A 65 -0.43 13.95 -0.10
C ASP A 65 -1.54 14.95 0.20
N LYS A 66 -2.72 14.72 -0.32
CA LYS A 66 -3.82 15.69 -0.25
C LYS A 66 -4.87 15.38 0.80
N THR A 67 -4.92 14.13 1.28
CA THR A 67 -5.95 13.72 2.22
C THR A 67 -5.74 14.32 3.60
N GLU A 68 -6.84 14.71 4.23
CA GLU A 68 -6.84 15.11 5.63
C GLU A 68 -7.38 14.00 6.52
N GLN A 69 -7.73 12.86 5.92
CA GLN A 69 -8.19 11.69 6.66
C GLN A 69 -7.05 11.10 7.47
N GLU A 70 -7.40 10.45 8.58
CA GLU A 70 -6.42 9.76 9.40
C GLU A 70 -5.74 8.67 8.60
N LYS A 71 -4.42 8.63 8.68
CA LYS A 71 -3.61 7.60 8.03
C LYS A 71 -3.13 6.60 9.07
N THR A 72 -3.24 5.33 8.75
CA THR A 72 -2.73 4.25 9.60
C THR A 72 -1.58 3.59 8.86
N THR A 73 -0.45 3.44 9.53
CA THR A 73 0.75 2.85 8.92
C THR A 73 1.19 1.63 9.72
N ALA A 74 1.59 0.59 8.99
CA ALA A 74 2.21 -0.60 9.57
C ALA A 74 3.49 -0.89 8.80
N GLN A 75 4.41 -1.62 9.44
CA GLN A 75 5.68 -1.97 8.82
C GLN A 75 5.86 -3.47 8.83
N PHE A 76 6.46 -3.98 7.76
CA PHE A 76 6.73 -5.41 7.60
C PHE A 76 8.14 -5.57 7.05
N PRO A 77 8.80 -6.71 7.31
CA PRO A 77 10.13 -6.94 6.75
C PRO A 77 10.13 -6.82 5.22
N PHE A 78 11.20 -6.28 4.66
CA PHE A 78 11.31 -6.15 3.21
C PHE A 78 11.73 -7.49 2.61
N THR A 79 10.79 -8.44 2.59
CA THR A 79 10.97 -9.80 2.09
C THR A 79 9.69 -10.22 1.39
N GLU A 80 9.73 -11.37 0.70
CA GLU A 80 8.51 -11.90 0.08
C GLU A 80 7.45 -12.22 1.15
N GLU A 81 7.88 -12.77 2.29
CA GLU A 81 6.97 -13.02 3.40
C GLU A 81 6.37 -11.72 3.93
N GLY A 82 7.18 -10.67 3.97
CA GLY A 82 6.70 -9.35 4.39
C GLY A 82 5.67 -8.80 3.42
N ARG A 83 5.85 -9.04 2.12
CA ARG A 83 4.88 -8.62 1.11
C ARG A 83 3.55 -9.33 1.30
N VAL A 84 3.60 -10.65 1.56
CA VAL A 84 2.39 -11.44 1.84
C VAL A 84 1.70 -10.92 3.09
N ALA A 85 2.48 -10.65 4.14
CA ALA A 85 1.93 -10.14 5.40
C ALA A 85 1.28 -8.77 5.20
N ALA A 86 1.86 -7.92 4.36
CA ALA A 86 1.29 -6.61 4.06
C ALA A 86 -0.07 -6.74 3.39
N VAL A 87 -0.19 -7.65 2.42
CA VAL A 87 -1.48 -7.88 1.76
C VAL A 87 -2.52 -8.41 2.74
N ALA A 88 -2.12 -9.34 3.61
CA ALA A 88 -3.03 -9.87 4.63
C ALA A 88 -3.51 -8.76 5.57
N TRP A 89 -2.60 -7.88 5.98
CA TRP A 89 -2.93 -6.75 6.85
C TRP A 89 -3.93 -5.81 6.16
N LEU A 90 -3.71 -5.52 4.89
CA LEU A 90 -4.62 -4.67 4.12
C LEU A 90 -6.03 -5.26 4.09
N ASN A 91 -6.14 -6.57 3.85
CA ASN A 91 -7.43 -7.24 3.81
C ASN A 91 -8.11 -7.23 5.16
N GLU A 92 -7.35 -7.45 6.24
CA GLU A 92 -7.89 -7.40 7.59
C GLU A 92 -8.42 -6.00 7.93
N ARG A 93 -7.66 -4.96 7.59
CA ARG A 93 -8.10 -3.58 7.86
C ARG A 93 -9.35 -3.22 7.06
N TYR A 94 -9.41 -3.68 5.81
CA TYR A 94 -10.58 -3.43 5.00
C TYR A 94 -11.83 -4.10 5.58
N GLU A 95 -11.70 -5.37 5.99
CA GLU A 95 -12.83 -6.16 6.46
C GLU A 95 -13.34 -5.73 7.83
N GLU A 96 -12.55 -5.00 8.58
CA GLU A 96 -12.97 -4.49 9.89
C GLU A 96 -14.11 -3.48 9.79
N LYS A 97 -14.12 -2.68 8.75
CA LYS A 97 -15.10 -1.61 8.62
C LYS A 97 -15.33 -1.22 7.15
N PRO A 98 -15.85 -2.15 6.34
CA PRO A 98 -16.03 -1.86 4.92
C PRO A 98 -16.94 -0.67 4.67
N ASP A 99 -17.93 -0.44 5.53
CA ASP A 99 -18.83 0.71 5.38
C ASP A 99 -18.10 2.03 5.56
N TYR A 100 -17.15 2.07 6.48
CA TYR A 100 -16.33 3.26 6.70
C TYR A 100 -15.53 3.59 5.43
N TRP A 101 -14.91 2.57 4.84
CA TRP A 101 -14.11 2.78 3.63
C TRP A 101 -14.98 3.20 2.45
N SER A 102 -16.16 2.63 2.33
CA SER A 102 -17.06 2.94 1.21
C SER A 102 -17.47 4.41 1.20
N GLU A 103 -17.44 5.08 2.34
CA GLU A 103 -17.73 6.52 2.40
C GLU A 103 -16.65 7.35 1.68
N GLY A 104 -15.49 6.76 1.39
CA GLY A 104 -14.45 7.40 0.62
C GLY A 104 -14.68 7.33 -0.88
N ILE A 105 -15.74 6.65 -1.33
CA ILE A 105 -16.07 6.57 -2.74
C ILE A 105 -16.96 7.76 -3.09
N PRO A 106 -16.64 8.55 -4.14
CA PRO A 106 -17.47 9.68 -4.50
C PRO A 106 -18.87 9.26 -4.83
N LEU A 107 -19.85 10.02 -4.36
CA LEU A 107 -21.28 9.76 -4.67
C LEU A 107 -21.58 9.99 -6.15
N PHE A 108 -20.90 10.93 -6.74
CA PHE A 108 -21.10 11.24 -8.15
C PHE A 108 -19.78 11.01 -8.88
N PRO A 109 -19.80 10.24 -9.97
CA PRO A 109 -18.59 10.03 -10.76
C PRO A 109 -18.09 11.38 -11.30
N ARG A 110 -16.85 11.70 -11.01
CA ARG A 110 -16.28 12.98 -11.41
C ARG A 110 -16.15 13.16 -12.91
N TYR A 111 -16.01 12.05 -13.59
CA TYR A 111 -15.83 12.07 -15.04
C TYR A 111 -17.14 12.25 -15.80
N THR A 112 -18.26 12.29 -15.10
CA THR A 112 -19.55 12.48 -15.75
C THR A 112 -19.86 13.93 -16.01
N SER A 113 -19.04 14.76 -15.50
CA SER A 113 -19.22 16.18 -15.76
C SER A 113 -19.05 16.51 -17.23
#